data_1990711855812f87e9d451ea133844ff
#
_entry.id   1990711855812f87e9d451ea133844ff
#
_cell.length_a   1.000
_cell.length_b   1.000
_cell.length_c   1.000
_cell.angle_alpha   90.00
_cell.angle_beta   90.00
_cell.angle_gamma   90.00
#
_symmetry.space_group_name_H-M   'P 1'
#
loop_
_entity.id
_entity.type
_entity.pdbx_description
1 polymer ?
#
loop_
_entity_poly.entity_id
_entity_poly.type
_entity_poly.pdbx_seq_one_letter_code
_entity_poly.pdbx_strand_id
1 'polypeptide(L)'
;MTMIAGIGFTAPWLLLGLLALPVLWLLLRAVPPAPKRQAFPAVTLLLGLKDDESLSDRTPWWLLLLRLMAVAAAIIGLAGPVLNPTTDAPGRNGPLLVVMDASWGGAANWKQTSGQIAARLEDAGRKARPVAMLRLGAPEPLQFRAASSWQRQLAGLGPLPWQPGPEQIAGTLEAIAGAEGAFDTIWFSDGLD
;
A
#
# COMPACT_ATOMS: atom_id res chain seq x y z
N MET A 1 5.32 -2.01 10.14
CA MET A 1 4.20 -2.63 9.39
C MET A 1 4.07 -4.06 9.90
N THR A 2 2.88 -4.46 10.36
CA THR A 2 2.59 -5.86 10.70
C THR A 2 1.88 -6.51 9.53
N MET A 3 2.34 -7.69 9.13
CA MET A 3 1.69 -8.49 8.10
C MET A 3 0.74 -9.48 8.74
N ILE A 4 -0.51 -9.48 8.33
CA ILE A 4 -1.52 -10.48 8.72
C ILE A 4 -2.04 -11.08 7.41
N ALA A 5 -1.84 -12.37 7.21
CA ALA A 5 -2.29 -13.12 6.03
C ALA A 5 -1.86 -12.50 4.66
N GLY A 6 -0.66 -11.94 4.56
CA GLY A 6 -0.16 -11.34 3.30
C GLY A 6 -0.64 -9.91 3.03
N ILE A 7 -1.46 -9.34 3.92
CA ILE A 7 -1.90 -7.94 3.84
C ILE A 7 -1.11 -7.12 4.87
N GLY A 8 -0.45 -6.06 4.42
CA GLY A 8 0.19 -5.09 5.29
C GLY A 8 -0.83 -4.06 5.81
N PHE A 9 -0.68 -3.61 7.05
CA PHE A 9 -1.48 -2.54 7.61
C PHE A 9 -0.59 -1.36 7.99
N THR A 10 -0.98 -0.15 7.58
CA THR A 10 -0.25 1.09 7.92
C THR A 10 -0.42 1.45 9.39
N ALA A 11 -1.60 1.19 9.95
CA ALA A 11 -1.92 1.47 11.34
C ALA A 11 -2.55 0.23 12.02
N PRO A 12 -1.78 -0.84 12.31
CA PRO A 12 -2.30 -2.11 12.82
C PRO A 12 -2.95 -2.00 14.19
N TRP A 13 -2.58 -1.00 14.99
CA TRP A 13 -3.18 -0.75 16.30
C TRP A 13 -4.67 -0.39 16.22
N LEU A 14 -5.16 0.15 15.08
CA LEU A 14 -6.59 0.42 14.87
C LEU A 14 -7.44 -0.85 14.81
N LEU A 15 -6.83 -1.99 14.44
CA LEU A 15 -7.53 -3.28 14.45
C LEU A 15 -7.95 -3.71 15.86
N LEU A 16 -7.31 -3.18 16.91
CA LEU A 16 -7.75 -3.39 18.29
C LEU A 16 -9.16 -2.81 18.54
N GLY A 17 -9.56 -1.83 17.73
CA GLY A 17 -10.93 -1.30 17.75
C GLY A 17 -12.00 -2.35 17.43
N LEU A 18 -11.65 -3.44 16.73
CA LEU A 18 -12.58 -4.56 16.48
C LEU A 18 -12.99 -5.27 17.79
N LEU A 19 -12.15 -5.22 18.82
CA LEU A 19 -12.50 -5.77 20.15
C LEU A 19 -13.65 -4.99 20.82
N ALA A 20 -13.92 -3.76 20.39
CA ALA A 20 -15.06 -2.99 20.90
C ALA A 20 -16.40 -3.46 20.29
N LEU A 21 -16.40 -4.19 19.17
CA LEU A 21 -17.63 -4.64 18.50
C LEU A 21 -18.51 -5.54 19.37
N PRO A 22 -17.98 -6.54 20.12
CA PRO A 22 -18.81 -7.35 21.02
C PRO A 22 -19.48 -6.50 22.12
N VAL A 23 -18.75 -5.53 22.65
CA VAL A 23 -19.28 -4.60 23.68
C VAL A 23 -20.37 -3.73 23.06
N LEU A 24 -20.12 -3.19 21.87
CA LEU A 24 -21.10 -2.38 21.14
C LEU A 24 -22.35 -3.21 20.80
N TRP A 25 -22.18 -4.47 20.40
CA TRP A 25 -23.30 -5.39 20.14
C TRP A 25 -24.15 -5.61 21.40
N LEU A 26 -23.51 -5.79 22.56
CA LEU A 26 -24.18 -6.01 23.83
C LEU A 26 -24.96 -4.76 24.29
N LEU A 27 -24.38 -3.57 24.08
CA LEU A 27 -25.04 -2.29 24.38
C LEU A 27 -26.24 -2.02 23.44
N LEU A 28 -26.08 -2.32 22.15
CA LEU A 28 -27.15 -2.13 21.16
C LEU A 28 -28.28 -3.18 21.27
N ARG A 29 -27.99 -4.31 21.88
CA ARG A 29 -28.99 -5.35 22.17
C ARG A 29 -29.87 -5.01 23.40
N ALA A 30 -29.56 -3.93 24.13
CA ALA A 30 -30.35 -3.51 25.26
C ALA A 30 -31.80 -3.30 24.82
N VAL A 31 -32.69 -4.16 25.34
CA VAL A 31 -34.12 -4.14 25.04
C VAL A 31 -34.69 -2.90 25.71
N PRO A 32 -35.35 -1.99 24.94
CA PRO A 32 -36.07 -0.89 25.59
C PRO A 32 -37.07 -1.43 26.58
N PRO A 33 -37.25 -0.78 27.74
CA PRO A 33 -38.25 -1.22 28.73
C PRO A 33 -39.63 -1.26 28.09
N ALA A 34 -40.35 -2.36 28.30
CA ALA A 34 -41.68 -2.51 27.77
C ALA A 34 -42.56 -1.31 28.13
N PRO A 35 -43.29 -0.73 27.15
CA PRO A 35 -44.16 0.41 27.43
C PRO A 35 -45.16 0.01 28.52
N LYS A 36 -45.17 0.77 29.63
CA LYS A 36 -46.16 0.58 30.68
C LYS A 36 -47.50 1.00 30.10
N ARG A 37 -48.41 0.04 29.93
CA ARG A 37 -49.80 0.32 29.59
C ARG A 37 -50.45 1.01 30.75
N GLN A 38 -50.64 2.30 30.67
CA GLN A 38 -51.52 3.04 31.58
C GLN A 38 -52.92 2.93 30.99
N ALA A 39 -53.79 2.25 31.72
CA ALA A 39 -55.21 2.22 31.39
C ALA A 39 -55.80 3.58 31.60
N PHE A 40 -56.11 4.31 30.54
CA PHE A 40 -56.81 5.59 30.59
C PHE A 40 -58.33 5.29 30.55
N PRO A 41 -59.12 5.70 31.52
CA PRO A 41 -60.56 5.35 31.60
C PRO A 41 -61.39 5.84 30.42
N ALA A 42 -60.91 6.83 29.65
CA ALA A 42 -61.62 7.38 28.50
C ALA A 42 -61.45 6.54 27.21
N VAL A 43 -60.56 5.52 27.16
CA VAL A 43 -60.29 4.70 25.97
C VAL A 43 -61.35 3.62 25.77
N THR A 44 -62.19 3.34 26.77
CA THR A 44 -63.29 2.37 26.61
C THR A 44 -64.38 2.79 25.64
N LEU A 45 -64.43 4.06 25.24
CA LEU A 45 -65.34 4.61 24.23
C LEU A 45 -64.85 4.47 22.79
N LEU A 46 -63.56 4.19 22.58
CA LEU A 46 -62.93 4.01 21.24
C LEU A 46 -62.65 2.54 20.93
N LEU A 47 -63.24 1.59 21.59
CA LEU A 47 -63.03 0.15 21.49
C LEU A 47 -63.46 -0.46 20.12
N GLY A 48 -63.73 0.36 19.10
CA GLY A 48 -63.97 -0.10 17.73
C GLY A 48 -62.78 -0.03 16.77
N LEU A 49 -61.70 0.64 17.14
CA LEU A 49 -60.50 0.74 16.33
C LEU A 49 -59.44 -0.25 16.83
N LYS A 50 -59.37 -1.38 16.18
CA LYS A 50 -58.27 -2.30 16.34
C LYS A 50 -57.02 -1.63 15.69
N ASP A 51 -56.23 -0.96 16.52
CA ASP A 51 -54.84 -0.66 16.12
C ASP A 51 -54.03 -1.95 16.21
N ASP A 52 -54.02 -2.71 15.13
CA ASP A 52 -53.10 -3.83 14.90
C ASP A 52 -51.67 -3.34 14.61
N GLU A 53 -51.35 -2.09 14.87
CA GLU A 53 -49.98 -1.60 14.87
C GLU A 53 -49.27 -2.00 16.17
N SER A 54 -49.05 -3.27 16.34
CA SER A 54 -47.92 -3.71 17.19
C SER A 54 -46.63 -3.29 16.48
N LEU A 55 -46.27 -2.03 16.64
CA LEU A 55 -44.92 -1.55 16.34
C LEU A 55 -43.96 -2.48 17.06
N SER A 56 -43.39 -3.38 16.28
CA SER A 56 -42.39 -4.31 16.79
C SER A 56 -41.19 -3.47 17.24
N ASP A 57 -41.18 -3.11 18.53
CA ASP A 57 -40.11 -2.37 19.20
C ASP A 57 -38.79 -3.13 19.27
N ARG A 58 -38.70 -4.23 18.56
CA ARG A 58 -37.47 -5.02 18.44
C ARG A 58 -36.75 -4.63 17.17
N THR A 59 -35.67 -3.90 17.33
CA THR A 59 -34.74 -3.67 16.21
C THR A 59 -34.42 -5.00 15.56
N PRO A 60 -34.75 -5.20 14.26
CA PRO A 60 -34.51 -6.47 13.60
C PRO A 60 -33.01 -6.79 13.66
N TRP A 61 -32.68 -8.00 14.01
CA TRP A 61 -31.30 -8.46 14.24
C TRP A 61 -30.36 -8.20 13.06
N TRP A 62 -30.87 -8.24 11.82
CA TRP A 62 -30.12 -7.97 10.62
C TRP A 62 -29.65 -6.51 10.53
N LEU A 63 -30.45 -5.57 11.05
CA LEU A 63 -30.12 -4.13 11.06
C LEU A 63 -29.00 -3.85 12.07
N LEU A 64 -28.97 -4.58 13.17
CA LEU A 64 -27.90 -4.55 14.15
C LEU A 64 -26.61 -5.10 13.57
N LEU A 65 -26.70 -6.21 12.82
CA LEU A 65 -25.59 -6.82 12.10
C LEU A 65 -25.04 -5.86 11.04
N LEU A 66 -25.90 -5.20 10.27
CA LEU A 66 -25.50 -4.20 9.28
C LEU A 66 -24.71 -3.05 9.89
N ARG A 67 -25.18 -2.54 11.04
CA ARG A 67 -24.46 -1.47 11.77
C ARG A 67 -23.09 -1.92 12.24
N LEU A 68 -22.98 -3.13 12.77
CA LEU A 68 -21.69 -3.70 13.19
C LEU A 68 -20.76 -3.90 12.02
N MET A 69 -21.26 -4.40 10.88
CA MET A 69 -20.47 -4.51 9.64
C MET A 69 -19.96 -3.15 9.15
N ALA A 70 -20.81 -2.13 9.18
CA ALA A 70 -20.40 -0.78 8.77
C ALA A 70 -19.27 -0.24 9.66
N VAL A 71 -19.37 -0.42 10.99
CA VAL A 71 -18.30 -0.02 11.92
C VAL A 71 -17.02 -0.85 11.69
N ALA A 72 -17.15 -2.17 11.51
CA ALA A 72 -16.01 -3.02 11.21
C ALA A 72 -15.30 -2.61 9.92
N ALA A 73 -16.07 -2.36 8.86
CA ALA A 73 -15.52 -1.91 7.57
C ALA A 73 -14.81 -0.55 7.70
N ALA A 74 -15.36 0.37 8.48
CA ALA A 74 -14.72 1.65 8.76
C ALA A 74 -13.39 1.47 9.52
N ILE A 75 -13.34 0.62 10.54
CA ILE A 75 -12.12 0.33 11.29
C ILE A 75 -11.06 -0.30 10.37
N ILE A 76 -11.43 -1.28 9.54
CA ILE A 76 -10.52 -1.94 8.60
C ILE A 76 -10.03 -0.93 7.55
N GLY A 77 -10.93 -0.10 7.01
CA GLY A 77 -10.56 0.94 6.04
C GLY A 77 -9.56 1.94 6.62
N LEU A 78 -9.78 2.41 7.86
CA LEU A 78 -8.87 3.33 8.55
C LEU A 78 -7.53 2.68 8.92
N ALA A 79 -7.49 1.35 9.13
CA ALA A 79 -6.25 0.62 9.36
C ALA A 79 -5.30 0.64 8.14
N GLY A 80 -5.78 1.10 6.98
CA GLY A 80 -5.01 1.26 5.75
C GLY A 80 -4.46 -0.08 5.25
N PRO A 81 -5.31 -1.00 4.77
CA PRO A 81 -4.84 -2.26 4.20
C PRO A 81 -4.06 -1.98 2.90
N VAL A 82 -2.83 -2.46 2.84
CA VAL A 82 -1.96 -2.41 1.65
C VAL A 82 -1.84 -3.80 1.09
N LEU A 83 -2.40 -4.00 -0.10
CA LEU A 83 -2.25 -5.24 -0.84
C LEU A 83 -0.85 -5.26 -1.44
N ASN A 84 -0.16 -6.38 -1.27
CA ASN A 84 1.19 -6.58 -1.77
C ASN A 84 2.16 -5.48 -1.26
N PRO A 85 2.28 -5.31 0.09
CA PRO A 85 3.25 -4.37 0.61
C PRO A 85 4.61 -4.78 0.07
N THR A 86 5.26 -3.89 -0.68
CA THR A 86 6.67 -4.05 -0.97
C THR A 86 7.35 -4.08 0.40
N THR A 87 7.60 -5.29 0.86
CA THR A 87 8.39 -5.49 2.07
C THR A 87 9.76 -4.95 1.69
N ASP A 88 10.11 -3.77 2.23
CA ASP A 88 11.51 -3.51 2.46
C ASP A 88 11.95 -4.68 3.35
N ALA A 89 12.40 -5.76 2.74
CA ALA A 89 12.81 -6.95 3.45
C ALA A 89 13.88 -6.48 4.44
N PRO A 90 13.65 -6.59 5.77
CA PRO A 90 14.65 -6.21 6.73
C PRO A 90 15.82 -7.17 6.51
N GLY A 91 16.92 -6.69 5.94
CA GLY A 91 18.10 -7.49 5.70
C GLY A 91 18.67 -7.49 4.30
N ARG A 92 18.07 -6.84 3.32
CA ARG A 92 18.74 -6.58 2.04
C ARG A 92 19.75 -5.44 2.19
N ASN A 93 20.82 -5.72 2.92
CA ASN A 93 22.01 -4.86 3.03
C ASN A 93 23.02 -5.18 1.91
N GLY A 94 22.64 -6.00 0.95
CA GLY A 94 23.46 -6.37 -0.19
C GLY A 94 23.68 -5.19 -1.16
N PRO A 95 24.58 -5.38 -2.15
CA PRO A 95 24.81 -4.41 -3.20
C PRO A 95 23.50 -4.04 -3.93
N LEU A 96 23.38 -2.80 -4.39
CA LEU A 96 22.22 -2.30 -5.12
C LEU A 96 22.59 -2.06 -6.56
N LEU A 97 21.86 -2.68 -7.49
CA LEU A 97 21.94 -2.40 -8.91
C LEU A 97 20.79 -1.47 -9.32
N VAL A 98 21.12 -0.34 -9.89
CA VAL A 98 20.18 0.60 -10.50
C VAL A 98 20.28 0.47 -12.01
N VAL A 99 19.21 0.00 -12.63
CA VAL A 99 19.10 -0.06 -14.09
C VAL A 99 18.18 1.06 -14.55
N MET A 100 18.56 1.76 -15.60
CA MET A 100 17.74 2.81 -16.19
C MET A 100 17.70 2.67 -17.72
N ASP A 101 16.53 2.84 -18.30
CA ASP A 101 16.38 2.86 -19.74
C ASP A 101 17.08 4.09 -20.34
N ALA A 102 16.86 5.24 -19.73
CA ALA A 102 17.47 6.52 -20.11
C ALA A 102 17.39 6.80 -21.62
N SER A 103 16.33 6.35 -22.29
CA SER A 103 16.07 6.60 -23.71
C SER A 103 15.42 7.96 -23.92
N TRP A 104 15.22 8.33 -25.19
CA TRP A 104 14.51 9.55 -25.57
C TRP A 104 13.07 9.59 -25.03
N GLY A 105 12.41 8.44 -24.86
CA GLY A 105 11.05 8.33 -24.32
C GLY A 105 10.95 8.85 -22.91
N GLY A 106 11.96 8.64 -22.09
CA GLY A 106 12.05 9.15 -20.73
C GLY A 106 12.45 10.64 -20.62
N ALA A 107 12.78 11.30 -21.74
CA ALA A 107 13.32 12.67 -21.72
C ALA A 107 12.38 13.69 -21.05
N ALA A 108 11.08 13.58 -21.29
CA ALA A 108 10.07 14.47 -20.70
C ALA A 108 10.02 14.38 -19.16
N ASN A 109 10.26 13.20 -18.61
CA ASN A 109 10.19 12.90 -17.18
C ASN A 109 11.57 12.79 -16.53
N TRP A 110 12.64 13.05 -17.26
CA TRP A 110 14.01 12.84 -16.80
C TRP A 110 14.33 13.50 -15.46
N LYS A 111 13.86 14.71 -15.26
CA LYS A 111 14.06 15.44 -13.99
C LYS A 111 13.44 14.71 -12.80
N GLN A 112 12.27 14.12 -12.99
CA GLN A 112 11.60 13.35 -11.95
C GLN A 112 12.32 12.03 -11.70
N THR A 113 12.67 11.30 -12.77
CA THR A 113 13.38 10.02 -12.71
C THR A 113 14.75 10.18 -12.06
N SER A 114 15.53 11.18 -12.49
CA SER A 114 16.84 11.47 -11.88
C SER A 114 16.74 11.86 -10.42
N GLY A 115 15.68 12.58 -10.02
CA GLY A 115 15.39 12.87 -8.62
C GLY A 115 15.08 11.63 -7.80
N GLN A 116 14.31 10.69 -8.35
CA GLN A 116 14.03 9.40 -7.70
C GLN A 116 15.30 8.55 -7.56
N ILE A 117 16.14 8.49 -8.60
CA ILE A 117 17.42 7.79 -8.55
C ILE A 117 18.32 8.42 -7.49
N ALA A 118 18.41 9.75 -7.43
CA ALA A 118 19.20 10.45 -6.42
C ALA A 118 18.75 10.10 -5.00
N ALA A 119 17.44 10.06 -4.74
CA ALA A 119 16.89 9.67 -3.44
C ALA A 119 17.27 8.21 -3.07
N ARG A 120 17.27 7.29 -4.03
CA ARG A 120 17.69 5.89 -3.82
C ARG A 120 19.19 5.78 -3.54
N LEU A 121 20.01 6.55 -4.26
CA LEU A 121 21.45 6.62 -4.01
C LEU A 121 21.76 7.20 -2.62
N GLU A 122 21.02 8.20 -2.19
CA GLU A 122 21.17 8.78 -0.85
C GLU A 122 20.82 7.74 0.23
N ASP A 123 19.72 7.01 0.08
CA ASP A 123 19.35 5.93 1.02
C ASP A 123 20.40 4.82 1.06
N ALA A 124 20.89 4.39 -0.11
CA ALA A 124 21.98 3.43 -0.20
C ALA A 124 23.26 3.92 0.48
N GLY A 125 23.57 5.22 0.32
CA GLY A 125 24.70 5.86 0.99
C GLY A 125 24.58 5.88 2.51
N ARG A 126 23.39 6.19 3.05
CA ARG A 126 23.14 6.13 4.50
C ARG A 126 23.30 4.71 5.06
N LYS A 127 23.00 3.70 4.26
CA LYS A 127 23.12 2.28 4.63
C LYS A 127 24.50 1.69 4.28
N ALA A 128 25.44 2.51 3.80
CA ALA A 128 26.76 2.10 3.32
C ALA A 128 26.74 0.95 2.29
N ARG A 129 25.67 0.88 1.47
CA ARG A 129 25.50 -0.15 0.45
C ARG A 129 26.32 0.20 -0.80
N PRO A 130 27.09 -0.74 -1.37
CA PRO A 130 27.70 -0.56 -2.67
C PRO A 130 26.59 -0.48 -3.73
N VAL A 131 26.75 0.43 -4.69
CA VAL A 131 25.79 0.63 -5.79
C VAL A 131 26.50 0.46 -7.12
N ALA A 132 25.84 -0.23 -8.04
CA ALA A 132 26.18 -0.21 -9.46
C ALA A 132 25.04 0.46 -10.22
N MET A 133 25.37 1.17 -11.29
CA MET A 133 24.40 1.87 -12.13
C MET A 133 24.66 1.49 -13.59
N LEU A 134 23.61 1.05 -14.27
CA LEU A 134 23.66 0.67 -15.69
C LEU A 134 22.60 1.42 -16.48
N ARG A 135 22.97 1.87 -17.67
CA ARG A 135 22.06 2.39 -18.67
C ARG A 135 21.85 1.35 -19.76
N LEU A 136 20.61 1.06 -20.10
CA LEU A 136 20.33 0.25 -21.27
C LEU A 136 20.86 0.99 -22.52
N GLY A 137 21.54 0.28 -23.38
CA GLY A 137 22.11 0.87 -24.59
C GLY A 137 23.48 1.56 -24.44
N ALA A 138 24.04 1.62 -23.24
CA ALA A 138 25.39 2.04 -22.97
C ALA A 138 26.08 0.92 -22.17
N PRO A 139 26.63 -0.11 -22.82
CA PRO A 139 27.26 -1.23 -22.14
C PRO A 139 28.50 -0.75 -21.39
N GLU A 140 28.35 -0.57 -20.11
CA GLU A 140 29.41 -0.28 -19.15
C GLU A 140 29.64 -1.53 -18.30
N PRO A 141 30.88 -1.83 -17.90
CA PRO A 141 31.13 -2.96 -17.01
C PRO A 141 30.41 -2.72 -15.66
N LEU A 142 29.77 -3.76 -15.14
CA LEU A 142 29.08 -3.70 -13.84
C LEU A 142 30.12 -3.46 -12.74
N GLN A 143 30.09 -2.29 -12.12
CA GLN A 143 31.00 -1.92 -11.05
C GLN A 143 30.25 -1.41 -9.84
N PHE A 144 30.33 -2.14 -8.73
CA PHE A 144 29.80 -1.70 -7.45
C PHE A 144 30.75 -0.71 -6.76
N ARG A 145 30.29 0.52 -6.57
CA ARG A 145 31.04 1.62 -5.97
C ARG A 145 30.23 2.26 -4.83
N ALA A 146 30.86 3.15 -4.08
CA ALA A 146 30.14 3.97 -3.09
C ALA A 146 29.06 4.81 -3.78
N ALA A 147 27.88 4.90 -3.16
CA ALA A 147 26.73 5.66 -3.68
C ALA A 147 27.07 7.12 -3.98
N SER A 148 27.96 7.75 -3.19
CA SER A 148 28.43 9.12 -3.40
C SER A 148 29.15 9.34 -4.74
N SER A 149 29.81 8.30 -5.28
CA SER A 149 30.44 8.39 -6.59
C SER A 149 29.41 8.47 -7.71
N TRP A 150 28.33 7.69 -7.58
CA TRP A 150 27.23 7.69 -8.53
C TRP A 150 26.38 8.97 -8.44
N GLN A 151 26.19 9.54 -7.24
CA GLN A 151 25.51 10.83 -7.09
C GLN A 151 26.19 11.95 -7.88
N ARG A 152 27.52 12.00 -7.84
CA ARG A 152 28.29 13.00 -8.63
C ARG A 152 28.16 12.75 -10.15
N GLN A 153 28.16 11.51 -10.56
CA GLN A 153 28.03 11.12 -11.96
C GLN A 153 26.62 11.36 -12.51
N LEU A 154 25.58 11.11 -11.69
CA LEU A 154 24.18 11.30 -12.06
C LEU A 154 23.88 12.74 -12.51
N ALA A 155 24.52 13.72 -11.90
CA ALA A 155 24.35 15.13 -12.27
C ALA A 155 24.77 15.44 -13.71
N GLY A 156 25.67 14.64 -14.28
CA GLY A 156 26.14 14.76 -15.67
C GLY A 156 25.41 13.83 -16.65
N LEU A 157 24.51 12.97 -16.18
CA LEU A 157 23.75 12.06 -17.03
C LEU A 157 22.50 12.73 -17.59
N GLY A 158 22.19 12.40 -18.84
CA GLY A 158 20.97 12.79 -19.51
C GLY A 158 20.38 11.64 -20.29
N PRO A 159 19.13 11.76 -20.77
CA PRO A 159 18.54 10.78 -21.65
C PRO A 159 19.30 10.69 -22.97
N LEU A 160 19.40 9.49 -23.49
CA LEU A 160 19.99 9.24 -24.79
C LEU A 160 18.99 9.65 -25.88
N PRO A 161 19.47 10.26 -27.00
CA PRO A 161 18.58 10.68 -28.09
C PRO A 161 18.05 9.53 -28.95
N TRP A 162 18.33 8.29 -28.57
CA TRP A 162 17.85 7.08 -29.25
C TRP A 162 17.31 6.06 -28.25
N GLN A 163 16.61 5.05 -28.77
CA GLN A 163 16.20 3.87 -28.02
C GLN A 163 17.24 2.77 -28.24
N PRO A 164 17.63 2.05 -27.17
CA PRO A 164 18.52 0.90 -27.29
C PRO A 164 17.92 -0.18 -28.17
N GLY A 165 18.72 -0.74 -29.06
CA GLY A 165 18.30 -1.90 -29.85
C GLY A 165 18.30 -3.20 -29.04
N PRO A 166 17.58 -4.25 -29.50
CA PRO A 166 17.45 -5.53 -28.78
C PRO A 166 18.81 -6.16 -28.43
N GLU A 167 19.81 -6.04 -29.32
CA GLU A 167 21.16 -6.59 -29.09
C GLU A 167 21.88 -5.88 -27.93
N GLN A 168 21.71 -4.55 -27.80
CA GLN A 168 22.31 -3.77 -26.71
C GLN A 168 21.66 -4.10 -25.38
N ILE A 169 20.33 -4.30 -25.40
CA ILE A 169 19.58 -4.73 -24.22
C ILE A 169 20.03 -6.12 -23.80
N ALA A 170 20.12 -7.07 -24.74
CA ALA A 170 20.56 -8.43 -24.47
C ALA A 170 21.97 -8.45 -23.86
N GLY A 171 22.91 -7.69 -24.40
CA GLY A 171 24.29 -7.60 -23.87
C GLY A 171 24.31 -7.02 -22.44
N THR A 172 23.43 -6.05 -22.13
CA THR A 172 23.32 -5.52 -20.78
C THR A 172 22.72 -6.55 -19.80
N LEU A 173 21.70 -7.31 -20.22
CA LEU A 173 21.09 -8.38 -19.42
C LEU A 173 22.07 -9.53 -19.19
N GLU A 174 22.89 -9.90 -20.17
CA GLU A 174 23.94 -10.90 -20.02
C GLU A 174 25.01 -10.44 -19.01
N ALA A 175 25.40 -9.17 -19.04
CA ALA A 175 26.33 -8.60 -18.07
C ALA A 175 25.74 -8.64 -16.63
N ILE A 176 24.43 -8.43 -16.46
CA ILE A 176 23.74 -8.56 -15.19
C ILE A 176 23.67 -10.03 -14.75
N ALA A 177 23.32 -10.93 -15.66
CA ALA A 177 23.21 -12.36 -15.38
C ALA A 177 24.57 -13.01 -15.04
N GLY A 178 25.66 -12.53 -15.65
CA GLY A 178 27.01 -12.97 -15.35
C GLY A 178 27.64 -12.36 -14.12
N ALA A 179 26.96 -11.45 -13.45
CA ALA A 179 27.49 -10.83 -12.23
C ALA A 179 27.49 -11.81 -11.06
N GLU A 180 28.64 -11.97 -10.41
CA GLU A 180 28.76 -12.81 -9.22
C GLU A 180 28.19 -12.12 -7.99
N GLY A 181 27.45 -12.91 -7.18
CA GLY A 181 26.89 -12.45 -5.89
C GLY A 181 25.42 -12.07 -5.97
N ALA A 182 24.79 -12.00 -4.80
CA ALA A 182 23.40 -11.55 -4.66
C ALA A 182 23.35 -10.03 -4.53
N PHE A 183 22.54 -9.37 -5.34
CA PHE A 183 22.29 -7.93 -5.30
C PHE A 183 20.80 -7.64 -5.53
N ASP A 184 20.35 -6.49 -5.02
CA ASP A 184 19.00 -6.00 -5.29
C ASP A 184 19.01 -5.18 -6.56
N THR A 185 18.00 -5.34 -7.41
CA THR A 185 17.86 -4.57 -8.65
C THR A 185 16.66 -3.65 -8.57
N ILE A 186 16.87 -2.38 -8.92
CA ILE A 186 15.79 -1.41 -9.14
C ILE A 186 15.89 -0.95 -10.59
N TRP A 187 14.79 -1.09 -11.32
CA TRP A 187 14.70 -0.68 -12.71
C TRP A 187 13.81 0.57 -12.84
N PHE A 188 14.37 1.60 -13.47
CA PHE A 188 13.67 2.81 -13.87
C PHE A 188 13.37 2.75 -15.36
N SER A 189 12.17 2.27 -15.68
CA SER A 189 11.69 2.17 -17.07
C SER A 189 11.09 3.50 -17.53
N ASP A 190 11.23 3.78 -18.81
CA ASP A 190 10.57 4.90 -19.49
C ASP A 190 9.16 4.56 -19.98
N GLY A 191 8.73 3.29 -19.83
CA GLY A 191 7.40 2.81 -20.18
C GLY A 191 7.16 2.62 -21.68
N LEU A 192 8.22 2.61 -22.47
CA LEU A 192 8.16 2.19 -23.88
C LEU A 192 8.39 0.68 -23.94
N ASP A 193 7.35 -0.07 -24.34
CA ASP A 193 7.40 -1.51 -24.60
C ASP A 193 7.90 -1.79 -26.03
#